data_471340bcf2785cfdc3461ada48b95971
#
_entry.id   471340bcf2785cfdc3461ada48b95971
#
_cell.length_a   1.000
_cell.length_b   1.000
_cell.length_c   1.000
_cell.angle_alpha   90.00
_cell.angle_beta   90.00
_cell.angle_gamma   90.00
#
_symmetry.space_group_name_H-M   'P 1'
#
loop_
_entity.id
_entity.type
_entity.pdbx_description
1 polymer ?
#
loop_
_entity_poly.entity_id
_entity_poly.type
_entity_poly.pdbx_seq_one_letter_code
_entity_poly.pdbx_strand_id
1 'polypeptide(L)'
;MIHKLDSHTHTLASGHAYNTIMEMAKAAVDQKLELLAVTDHAMAMPGTCHSFYFMNLRSLPRSMYGIEVLFGSEVNIMNYDGKLDMSQGLLEQMDVVVASMHTPCLKPGSIEEVTKGYLKAIENPFVNIIGHPDDARYPVDFELVVPAAKEHHVLLELNNSSLKPDSSRKEPLPNDIRMLELCKKYKAQIIVDSDAHNVWEVGG
;
A
#
# COMPACT_ATOMS: atom_id res chain seq x y z
N MET A 1 18.18 11.40 5.49
CA MET A 1 17.73 10.00 5.66
C MET A 1 18.05 9.31 4.34
N ILE A 2 18.58 8.09 4.35
CA ILE A 2 18.80 7.33 3.11
C ILE A 2 17.62 6.38 3.00
N HIS A 3 16.81 6.52 1.94
CA HIS A 3 15.73 5.61 1.61
C HIS A 3 16.34 4.32 1.06
N LYS A 4 16.01 3.17 1.64
CA LYS A 4 16.64 1.89 1.31
C LYS A 4 15.67 0.81 0.87
N LEU A 5 14.40 1.07 0.99
CA LEU A 5 13.34 0.13 0.62
C LEU A 5 12.19 0.87 -0.04
N ASP A 6 11.43 0.14 -0.86
CA ASP A 6 10.18 0.59 -1.43
C ASP A 6 9.22 -0.60 -1.36
N SER A 7 8.22 -0.51 -0.50
CA SER A 7 7.33 -1.63 -0.19
C SER A 7 5.95 -1.53 -0.83
N HIS A 8 5.75 -0.53 -1.72
CA HIS A 8 4.51 -0.34 -2.44
C HIS A 8 4.81 0.04 -3.89
N THR A 9 4.81 -0.96 -4.79
CA THR A 9 5.04 -0.76 -6.23
C THR A 9 4.19 -1.70 -7.07
N HIS A 10 3.94 -1.30 -8.33
CA HIS A 10 3.04 -1.96 -9.25
C HIS A 10 3.73 -2.36 -10.54
N THR A 11 3.22 -3.45 -11.14
CA THR A 11 3.68 -3.97 -12.43
C THR A 11 2.53 -4.01 -13.44
N LEU A 12 2.82 -4.50 -14.65
CA LEU A 12 1.81 -4.75 -15.69
C LEU A 12 0.59 -5.54 -15.18
N ALA A 13 0.76 -6.33 -14.10
CA ALA A 13 -0.32 -7.12 -13.52
C ALA A 13 -1.41 -6.26 -12.86
N SER A 14 -1.11 -5.03 -12.47
CA SER A 14 -2.08 -4.03 -11.96
C SER A 14 -2.97 -3.43 -13.04
N GLY A 15 -2.69 -3.69 -14.33
CA GLY A 15 -3.49 -3.25 -15.47
C GLY A 15 -3.28 -1.79 -15.89
N HIS A 16 -2.78 -0.92 -15.00
CA HIS A 16 -2.46 0.47 -15.31
C HIS A 16 -1.07 0.90 -14.83
N ALA A 17 -0.19 -0.08 -14.60
CA ALA A 17 1.25 0.12 -14.48
C ALA A 17 1.96 -0.47 -15.72
N TYR A 18 3.22 -0.10 -15.96
CA TYR A 18 3.78 -0.21 -17.30
C TYR A 18 5.06 -1.05 -17.40
N ASN A 19 5.53 -1.62 -16.28
CA ASN A 19 6.77 -2.39 -16.27
C ASN A 19 6.60 -3.79 -15.67
N THR A 20 7.53 -4.67 -16.03
CA THR A 20 7.62 -6.02 -15.47
C THR A 20 8.29 -6.01 -14.09
N ILE A 21 8.11 -7.09 -13.31
CA ILE A 21 8.81 -7.31 -12.03
C ILE A 21 10.32 -7.11 -12.18
N MET A 22 10.91 -7.63 -13.26
CA MET A 22 12.36 -7.57 -13.47
C MET A 22 12.85 -6.14 -13.76
N GLU A 23 12.07 -5.36 -14.51
CA GLU A 23 12.39 -3.96 -14.77
C GLU A 23 12.26 -3.12 -13.49
N MET A 24 11.22 -3.34 -12.68
CA MET A 24 11.06 -2.67 -11.39
C MET A 24 12.20 -3.01 -10.42
N ALA A 25 12.57 -4.29 -10.31
CA ALA A 25 13.71 -4.70 -9.48
C ALA A 25 15.04 -4.08 -9.95
N LYS A 26 15.25 -3.96 -11.27
CA LYS A 26 16.43 -3.28 -11.80
C LYS A 26 16.43 -1.78 -11.49
N ALA A 27 15.28 -1.11 -11.61
CA ALA A 27 15.15 0.29 -11.23
C ALA A 27 15.45 0.50 -9.74
N ALA A 28 15.00 -0.40 -8.86
CA ALA A 28 15.32 -0.36 -7.44
C ALA A 28 16.84 -0.43 -7.17
N VAL A 29 17.56 -1.27 -7.90
CA VAL A 29 19.03 -1.32 -7.83
C VAL A 29 19.67 -0.01 -8.27
N ASP A 30 19.19 0.57 -9.38
CA ASP A 30 19.70 1.84 -9.90
C ASP A 30 19.45 2.99 -8.90
N GLN A 31 18.38 2.94 -8.11
CA GLN A 31 18.08 3.85 -7.00
C GLN A 31 18.81 3.48 -5.69
N LYS A 32 19.62 2.43 -5.68
CA LYS A 32 20.37 1.93 -4.51
C LYS A 32 19.49 1.46 -3.36
N LEU A 33 18.31 0.97 -3.67
CA LEU A 33 17.46 0.29 -2.70
C LEU A 33 18.05 -1.07 -2.35
N GLU A 34 17.80 -1.54 -1.15
CA GLU A 34 18.20 -2.85 -0.64
C GLU A 34 17.03 -3.85 -0.71
N LEU A 35 15.80 -3.33 -0.74
CA LEU A 35 14.56 -4.10 -0.80
C LEU A 35 13.54 -3.41 -1.69
N LEU A 36 12.84 -4.21 -2.52
CA LEU A 36 11.65 -3.83 -3.28
C LEU A 36 10.52 -4.79 -2.93
N ALA A 37 9.31 -4.29 -2.68
CA ALA A 37 8.12 -5.13 -2.71
C ALA A 37 7.26 -4.82 -3.95
N VAL A 38 6.82 -5.88 -4.61
CA VAL A 38 5.83 -5.82 -5.70
C VAL A 38 4.47 -6.12 -5.10
N THR A 39 3.60 -5.13 -5.09
CA THR A 39 2.30 -5.16 -4.42
C THR A 39 1.16 -4.83 -5.39
N ASP A 40 1.11 -5.55 -6.51
CA ASP A 40 0.08 -5.32 -7.51
C ASP A 40 -1.33 -5.30 -6.92
N HIS A 41 -2.20 -4.48 -7.51
CA HIS A 41 -3.61 -4.36 -7.08
C HIS A 41 -4.34 -5.70 -7.10
N ALA A 42 -5.09 -5.98 -6.03
CA ALA A 42 -5.94 -7.15 -5.94
C ALA A 42 -7.18 -7.06 -6.85
N MET A 43 -7.96 -8.13 -6.88
CA MET A 43 -8.87 -8.48 -7.96
C MET A 43 -10.04 -7.52 -8.20
N ALA A 44 -10.40 -6.67 -7.24
CA ALA A 44 -11.52 -5.73 -7.42
C ALA A 44 -11.14 -4.46 -8.20
N MET A 45 -9.84 -4.17 -8.32
CA MET A 45 -9.38 -3.02 -9.10
C MET A 45 -9.59 -3.29 -10.60
N PRO A 46 -10.23 -2.37 -11.36
CA PRO A 46 -10.42 -2.54 -12.80
C PRO A 46 -9.11 -2.73 -13.58
N GLY A 47 -9.08 -3.75 -14.43
CA GLY A 47 -7.91 -4.04 -15.28
C GLY A 47 -6.82 -4.90 -14.67
N THR A 48 -6.92 -5.21 -13.37
CA THR A 48 -5.95 -6.07 -12.68
C THR A 48 -6.03 -7.55 -13.09
N CYS A 49 -5.06 -8.31 -12.60
CA CYS A 49 -4.92 -9.73 -12.88
C CYS A 49 -5.87 -10.62 -12.05
N HIS A 50 -5.96 -11.88 -12.47
CA HIS A 50 -6.71 -12.91 -11.74
C HIS A 50 -5.96 -13.40 -10.49
N SER A 51 -6.68 -13.93 -9.49
CA SER A 51 -6.11 -14.51 -8.26
C SER A 51 -5.00 -15.54 -8.50
N PHE A 52 -5.03 -16.21 -9.65
CA PHE A 52 -4.00 -17.16 -10.06
C PHE A 52 -2.61 -16.53 -10.19
N TYR A 53 -2.51 -15.25 -10.54
CA TYR A 53 -1.25 -14.50 -10.52
C TYR A 53 -0.64 -14.51 -9.12
N PHE A 54 -1.39 -14.07 -8.11
CA PHE A 54 -0.93 -14.01 -6.72
C PHE A 54 -0.54 -15.39 -6.17
N MET A 55 -1.30 -16.44 -6.51
CA MET A 55 -0.97 -17.82 -6.13
C MET A 55 0.38 -18.29 -6.67
N ASN A 56 0.81 -17.78 -7.81
CA ASN A 56 2.06 -18.16 -8.45
C ASN A 56 3.28 -17.33 -8.03
N LEU A 57 3.11 -16.20 -7.34
CA LEU A 57 4.23 -15.37 -6.87
C LEU A 57 5.22 -16.15 -5.99
N ARG A 58 4.76 -17.19 -5.29
CA ARG A 58 5.59 -18.10 -4.50
C ARG A 58 6.67 -18.82 -5.32
N SER A 59 6.54 -18.91 -6.64
CA SER A 59 7.52 -19.57 -7.52
C SER A 59 8.70 -18.65 -7.87
N LEU A 60 8.61 -17.35 -7.58
CA LEU A 60 9.63 -16.37 -7.90
C LEU A 60 10.71 -16.31 -6.80
N PRO A 61 11.97 -16.04 -7.19
CA PRO A 61 13.05 -15.87 -6.23
C PRO A 61 12.84 -14.59 -5.38
N ARG A 62 13.17 -14.66 -4.09
CA ARG A 62 13.12 -13.53 -3.15
C ARG A 62 14.38 -12.65 -3.19
N SER A 63 15.20 -12.80 -4.21
CA SER A 63 16.36 -11.93 -4.48
C SER A 63 16.55 -11.80 -5.98
N MET A 64 16.66 -10.56 -6.46
CA MET A 64 16.93 -10.24 -7.86
C MET A 64 17.97 -9.14 -7.94
N TYR A 65 18.94 -9.29 -8.82
CA TYR A 65 20.01 -8.30 -9.06
C TYR A 65 20.76 -7.85 -7.79
N GLY A 66 20.76 -8.69 -6.72
CA GLY A 66 21.46 -8.42 -5.47
C GLY A 66 20.66 -7.67 -4.41
N ILE A 67 19.38 -7.36 -4.66
CA ILE A 67 18.45 -6.83 -3.66
C ILE A 67 17.45 -7.89 -3.22
N GLU A 68 16.82 -7.69 -2.06
CA GLU A 68 15.67 -8.46 -1.62
C GLU A 68 14.41 -8.04 -2.39
N VAL A 69 13.60 -9.03 -2.79
CA VAL A 69 12.31 -8.77 -3.46
C VAL A 69 11.20 -9.52 -2.72
N LEU A 70 10.25 -8.77 -2.18
CA LEU A 70 9.04 -9.27 -1.56
C LEU A 70 7.89 -9.28 -2.57
N PHE A 71 6.98 -10.24 -2.42
CA PHE A 71 5.78 -10.32 -3.24
C PHE A 71 4.53 -10.27 -2.39
N GLY A 72 3.71 -9.28 -2.67
CA GLY A 72 2.51 -9.01 -1.92
C GLY A 72 1.35 -8.55 -2.80
N SER A 73 0.45 -7.84 -2.19
CA SER A 73 -0.65 -7.21 -2.91
C SER A 73 -1.12 -5.95 -2.20
N GLU A 74 -1.49 -4.97 -2.98
CA GLU A 74 -2.35 -3.89 -2.51
C GLU A 74 -3.80 -4.33 -2.65
N VAL A 75 -4.39 -4.73 -1.50
CA VAL A 75 -5.76 -5.18 -1.41
C VAL A 75 -6.73 -4.02 -1.22
N ASN A 76 -7.91 -4.14 -1.80
CA ASN A 76 -8.94 -3.13 -1.67
C ASN A 76 -9.82 -3.40 -0.45
N ILE A 77 -10.05 -2.36 0.37
CA ILE A 77 -11.10 -2.35 1.39
C ILE A 77 -12.43 -2.15 0.67
N MET A 78 -13.28 -3.18 0.68
CA MET A 78 -14.50 -3.27 -0.13
C MET A 78 -15.76 -2.72 0.54
N ASN A 79 -15.70 -2.52 1.85
CA ASN A 79 -16.75 -1.92 2.66
C ASN A 79 -16.20 -1.42 3.99
N TYR A 80 -17.02 -0.67 4.72
CA TYR A 80 -16.64 -0.11 6.02
C TYR A 80 -16.67 -1.12 7.19
N ASP A 81 -16.93 -2.39 6.93
CA ASP A 81 -16.71 -3.51 7.86
C ASP A 81 -15.35 -4.20 7.66
N GLY A 82 -14.47 -3.61 6.84
CA GLY A 82 -13.09 -4.05 6.62
C GLY A 82 -12.95 -5.29 5.74
N LYS A 83 -13.97 -5.62 4.92
CA LYS A 83 -13.88 -6.72 3.96
C LYS A 83 -12.82 -6.40 2.91
N LEU A 84 -11.85 -7.30 2.73
CA LEU A 84 -10.84 -7.22 1.68
C LEU A 84 -11.27 -8.04 0.45
N ASP A 85 -10.75 -7.68 -0.73
CA ASP A 85 -11.02 -8.37 -1.99
C ASP A 85 -10.11 -9.58 -2.24
N MET A 86 -9.31 -9.98 -1.26
CA MET A 86 -8.48 -11.17 -1.29
C MET A 86 -8.91 -12.15 -0.20
N SER A 87 -8.91 -13.46 -0.50
CA SER A 87 -9.25 -14.49 0.48
C SER A 87 -8.15 -14.66 1.51
N GLN A 88 -8.50 -15.08 2.73
CA GLN A 88 -7.54 -15.31 3.81
C GLN A 88 -6.41 -16.25 3.37
N GLY A 89 -6.72 -17.39 2.75
CA GLY A 89 -5.69 -18.37 2.33
C GLY A 89 -4.75 -17.83 1.24
N LEU A 90 -5.10 -16.71 0.57
CA LEU A 90 -4.22 -16.05 -0.36
C LEU A 90 -3.40 -14.95 0.36
N LEU A 91 -4.01 -14.22 1.29
CA LEU A 91 -3.31 -13.26 2.15
C LEU A 91 -2.17 -13.93 2.93
N GLU A 92 -2.39 -15.13 3.45
CA GLU A 92 -1.38 -15.94 4.16
C GLU A 92 -0.13 -16.27 3.31
N GLN A 93 -0.22 -16.18 1.98
CA GLN A 93 0.88 -16.47 1.06
C GLN A 93 1.65 -15.23 0.64
N MET A 94 1.18 -14.04 1.00
CA MET A 94 1.83 -12.78 0.66
C MET A 94 2.92 -12.45 1.66
N ASP A 95 4.05 -11.93 1.16
CA ASP A 95 5.14 -11.46 2.01
C ASP A 95 4.78 -10.10 2.65
N VAL A 96 3.96 -9.30 1.97
CA VAL A 96 3.46 -8.00 2.44
C VAL A 96 2.07 -7.71 1.88
N VAL A 97 1.19 -7.15 2.71
CA VAL A 97 -0.18 -6.74 2.34
C VAL A 97 -0.37 -5.26 2.68
N VAL A 98 -0.62 -4.47 1.65
CA VAL A 98 -1.04 -3.07 1.75
C VAL A 98 -2.56 -3.03 1.63
N ALA A 99 -3.27 -2.42 2.56
CA ALA A 99 -4.73 -2.29 2.51
C ALA A 99 -5.13 -0.84 2.24
N SER A 100 -5.86 -0.60 1.15
CA SER A 100 -6.17 0.73 0.65
C SER A 100 -7.64 0.92 0.30
N MET A 101 -8.08 2.18 0.28
CA MET A 101 -9.40 2.57 -0.24
C MET A 101 -9.26 3.21 -1.62
N HIS A 102 -9.94 2.67 -2.62
CA HIS A 102 -9.93 3.16 -3.99
C HIS A 102 -11.34 3.46 -4.49
N THR A 103 -11.53 4.58 -5.17
CA THR A 103 -12.86 5.00 -5.66
C THR A 103 -13.53 4.03 -6.64
N PRO A 104 -12.81 3.23 -7.45
CA PRO A 104 -13.44 2.18 -8.24
C PRO A 104 -14.02 1.02 -7.42
N CYS A 105 -13.48 0.78 -6.19
CA CYS A 105 -13.82 -0.36 -5.35
C CYS A 105 -14.77 0.00 -4.21
N LEU A 106 -14.64 1.20 -3.65
CA LEU A 106 -15.43 1.69 -2.53
C LEU A 106 -15.80 3.15 -2.75
N LYS A 107 -17.09 3.48 -2.69
CA LYS A 107 -17.50 4.89 -2.72
C LYS A 107 -17.08 5.60 -1.45
N PRO A 108 -16.60 6.87 -1.53
CA PRO A 108 -16.34 7.68 -0.35
C PRO A 108 -17.54 7.75 0.60
N GLY A 109 -17.28 7.67 1.90
CA GLY A 109 -18.26 7.71 2.96
C GLY A 109 -18.05 8.83 3.96
N SER A 110 -18.75 8.78 5.08
CA SER A 110 -18.54 9.70 6.20
C SER A 110 -17.22 9.41 6.91
N ILE A 111 -16.74 10.36 7.73
CA ILE A 111 -15.53 10.16 8.54
C ILE A 111 -15.66 8.94 9.46
N GLU A 112 -16.83 8.69 10.02
CA GLU A 112 -17.10 7.55 10.88
C GLU A 112 -17.01 6.23 10.11
N GLU A 113 -17.60 6.17 8.91
CA GLU A 113 -17.56 4.98 8.06
C GLU A 113 -16.13 4.66 7.61
N VAL A 114 -15.41 5.66 7.08
CA VAL A 114 -14.03 5.50 6.61
C VAL A 114 -13.11 5.09 7.77
N THR A 115 -13.22 5.77 8.91
CA THR A 115 -12.44 5.42 10.11
C THR A 115 -12.72 3.99 10.54
N LYS A 116 -13.99 3.58 10.59
CA LYS A 116 -14.38 2.20 10.90
C LYS A 116 -13.75 1.21 9.90
N GLY A 117 -13.78 1.51 8.61
CA GLY A 117 -13.19 0.67 7.56
C GLY A 117 -11.68 0.44 7.78
N TYR A 118 -10.94 1.49 8.07
CA TYR A 118 -9.51 1.38 8.38
C TYR A 118 -9.25 0.62 9.68
N LEU A 119 -10.00 0.89 10.75
CA LEU A 119 -9.87 0.15 12.01
C LEU A 119 -10.09 -1.35 11.80
N LYS A 120 -11.09 -1.73 11.02
CA LYS A 120 -11.37 -3.13 10.70
C LYS A 120 -10.31 -3.78 9.80
N ALA A 121 -9.71 -3.03 8.88
CA ALA A 121 -8.58 -3.52 8.10
C ALA A 121 -7.33 -3.71 8.99
N ILE A 122 -7.07 -2.79 9.92
CA ILE A 122 -5.97 -2.88 10.90
C ILE A 122 -6.10 -4.09 11.83
N GLU A 123 -7.32 -4.47 12.21
CA GLU A 123 -7.59 -5.67 13.02
C GLU A 123 -7.29 -6.99 12.25
N ASN A 124 -7.14 -6.94 10.94
CA ASN A 124 -6.83 -8.13 10.13
C ASN A 124 -5.34 -8.51 10.29
N PRO A 125 -5.02 -9.72 10.79
CA PRO A 125 -3.65 -10.10 11.12
C PRO A 125 -2.70 -10.22 9.90
N PHE A 126 -3.20 -10.17 8.69
CA PHE A 126 -2.40 -10.22 7.47
C PHE A 126 -2.09 -8.84 6.88
N VAL A 127 -2.74 -7.77 7.34
CA VAL A 127 -2.47 -6.42 6.88
C VAL A 127 -1.21 -5.89 7.57
N ASN A 128 -0.26 -5.45 6.77
CA ASN A 128 1.01 -4.91 7.25
C ASN A 128 1.06 -3.38 7.15
N ILE A 129 0.41 -2.81 6.13
CA ILE A 129 0.46 -1.40 5.79
C ILE A 129 -0.95 -0.90 5.47
N ILE A 130 -1.33 0.27 5.98
CA ILE A 130 -2.45 1.03 5.45
C ILE A 130 -1.90 1.98 4.40
N GLY A 131 -2.29 1.74 3.14
CA GLY A 131 -1.85 2.51 1.98
C GLY A 131 -2.55 3.85 1.90
N HIS A 132 -1.79 4.90 1.57
CA HIS A 132 -2.23 6.28 1.29
C HIS A 132 -3.50 6.76 2.04
N PRO A 133 -3.53 6.71 3.39
CA PRO A 133 -4.70 7.16 4.16
C PRO A 133 -4.89 8.69 4.15
N ASP A 134 -4.08 9.38 3.39
CA ASP A 134 -3.99 10.83 3.23
C ASP A 134 -5.02 11.42 2.25
N ASP A 135 -5.67 10.59 1.43
CA ASP A 135 -6.64 11.05 0.41
C ASP A 135 -7.91 11.61 1.05
N ALA A 136 -8.11 12.93 0.97
CA ALA A 136 -9.26 13.61 1.55
C ALA A 136 -10.63 13.19 0.98
N ARG A 137 -10.65 12.41 -0.12
CA ARG A 137 -11.90 11.75 -0.57
C ARG A 137 -12.41 10.72 0.43
N TYR A 138 -11.50 10.18 1.27
CA TYR A 138 -11.79 9.25 2.36
C TYR A 138 -11.43 9.93 3.69
N PRO A 139 -12.29 10.83 4.21
CA PRO A 139 -11.99 11.56 5.44
C PRO A 139 -11.90 10.59 6.62
N VAL A 140 -10.82 10.69 7.38
CA VAL A 140 -10.48 9.73 8.45
C VAL A 140 -10.14 10.44 9.75
N ASP A 141 -10.55 9.85 10.88
CA ASP A 141 -10.13 10.27 12.21
C ASP A 141 -8.80 9.60 12.59
N PHE A 142 -7.70 10.30 12.34
CA PHE A 142 -6.37 9.82 12.69
C PHE A 142 -6.12 9.67 14.19
N GLU A 143 -6.89 10.35 15.09
CA GLU A 143 -6.79 10.15 16.54
C GLU A 143 -7.22 8.73 16.95
N LEU A 144 -8.06 8.07 16.15
CA LEU A 144 -8.46 6.68 16.35
C LEU A 144 -7.56 5.70 15.56
N VAL A 145 -7.23 6.01 14.32
CA VAL A 145 -6.49 5.11 13.43
C VAL A 145 -5.02 4.95 13.86
N VAL A 146 -4.33 6.03 14.23
CA VAL A 146 -2.90 5.97 14.59
C VAL A 146 -2.62 5.11 15.82
N PRO A 147 -3.37 5.23 16.95
CA PRO A 147 -3.19 4.33 18.08
C PRO A 147 -3.49 2.86 17.76
N ALA A 148 -4.54 2.60 16.97
CA ALA A 148 -4.90 1.24 16.55
C ALA A 148 -3.80 0.63 15.66
N ALA A 149 -3.28 1.35 14.68
CA ALA A 149 -2.18 0.90 13.83
C ALA A 149 -0.95 0.53 14.68
N LYS A 150 -0.61 1.34 15.68
CA LYS A 150 0.47 1.02 16.62
C LYS A 150 0.19 -0.26 17.42
N GLU A 151 -1.02 -0.43 17.96
CA GLU A 151 -1.41 -1.58 18.77
C GLU A 151 -1.32 -2.89 17.98
N HIS A 152 -1.73 -2.85 16.72
CA HIS A 152 -1.73 -4.01 15.82
C HIS A 152 -0.44 -4.17 15.01
N HIS A 153 0.59 -3.32 15.23
CA HIS A 153 1.85 -3.31 14.49
C HIS A 153 1.70 -3.11 12.98
N VAL A 154 0.67 -2.39 12.57
CA VAL A 154 0.43 -1.98 11.18
C VAL A 154 1.12 -0.65 10.92
N LEU A 155 1.80 -0.52 9.80
CA LEU A 155 2.45 0.71 9.38
C LEU A 155 1.44 1.65 8.70
N LEU A 156 1.59 2.94 8.90
CA LEU A 156 0.85 3.96 8.15
C LEU A 156 1.75 4.52 7.07
N GLU A 157 1.27 4.50 5.84
CA GLU A 157 2.04 4.93 4.69
C GLU A 157 2.05 6.45 4.54
N LEU A 158 3.24 7.01 4.32
CA LEU A 158 3.45 8.30 3.69
C LEU A 158 3.74 8.05 2.22
N ASN A 159 2.77 8.32 1.37
CA ASN A 159 2.81 7.91 -0.04
C ASN A 159 3.31 9.03 -0.93
N ASN A 160 4.45 8.81 -1.59
CA ASN A 160 5.05 9.83 -2.46
C ASN A 160 4.15 10.16 -3.67
N SER A 161 3.44 9.18 -4.22
CA SER A 161 2.56 9.40 -5.37
C SER A 161 1.38 10.34 -5.03
N SER A 162 0.95 10.40 -3.77
CA SER A 162 -0.08 11.35 -3.31
C SER A 162 0.35 12.79 -3.48
N LEU A 163 1.64 13.07 -3.32
CA LEU A 163 2.19 14.44 -3.30
C LEU A 163 2.57 14.96 -4.70
N LYS A 164 2.45 14.14 -5.74
CA LYS A 164 2.75 14.54 -7.12
C LYS A 164 1.72 15.55 -7.64
N PRO A 165 2.13 16.52 -8.49
CA PRO A 165 1.22 17.54 -9.04
C PRO A 165 0.06 16.98 -9.86
N ASP A 166 0.24 15.82 -10.48
CA ASP A 166 -0.74 15.10 -11.31
C ASP A 166 -1.49 13.99 -10.55
N SER A 167 -1.30 13.90 -9.24
CA SER A 167 -1.99 12.93 -8.40
C SER A 167 -3.51 13.09 -8.49
N SER A 168 -4.20 11.96 -8.58
CA SER A 168 -5.67 11.93 -8.51
C SER A 168 -6.22 12.13 -7.09
N ARG A 169 -5.37 11.95 -6.05
CA ARG A 169 -5.73 12.11 -4.64
C ARG A 169 -5.96 13.58 -4.29
N LYS A 170 -6.79 13.84 -3.30
CA LYS A 170 -7.21 15.20 -2.93
C LYS A 170 -6.61 15.60 -1.60
N GLU A 171 -6.02 16.79 -1.58
CA GLU A 171 -5.51 17.46 -0.37
C GLU A 171 -4.68 16.54 0.56
N PRO A 172 -3.70 15.77 0.03
CA PRO A 172 -2.97 14.79 0.86
C PRO A 172 -2.14 15.47 1.95
N LEU A 173 -1.47 16.57 1.65
CA LEU A 173 -0.48 17.20 2.53
C LEU A 173 -1.02 17.57 3.93
N PRO A 174 -2.22 18.17 4.10
CA PRO A 174 -2.76 18.44 5.44
C PRO A 174 -3.00 17.16 6.25
N ASN A 175 -3.44 16.07 5.59
CA ASN A 175 -3.68 14.78 6.21
C ASN A 175 -2.37 14.09 6.61
N ASP A 176 -1.35 14.14 5.74
CA ASP A 176 -0.01 13.65 6.05
C ASP A 176 0.58 14.35 7.26
N ILE A 177 0.53 15.69 7.30
CA ILE A 177 1.02 16.45 8.46
C ILE A 177 0.30 16.00 9.73
N ARG A 178 -1.03 15.89 9.68
CA ARG A 178 -1.82 15.46 10.84
C ARG A 178 -1.47 14.05 11.27
N MET A 179 -1.37 13.12 10.34
CA MET A 179 -0.97 11.73 10.59
C MET A 179 0.41 11.67 11.25
N LEU A 180 1.40 12.36 10.69
CA LEU A 180 2.78 12.37 11.20
C LEU A 180 2.89 12.98 12.61
N GLU A 181 2.15 14.06 12.91
CA GLU A 181 2.09 14.64 14.25
C GLU A 181 1.57 13.62 15.27
N LEU A 182 0.52 12.87 14.90
CA LEU A 182 -0.07 11.85 15.77
C LEU A 182 0.85 10.61 15.88
N CYS A 183 1.48 10.18 14.79
CA CYS A 183 2.48 9.11 14.84
C CYS A 183 3.62 9.47 15.80
N LYS A 184 4.10 10.71 15.76
CA LYS A 184 5.09 11.20 16.72
C LYS A 184 4.56 11.20 18.17
N LYS A 185 3.33 11.70 18.39
CA LYS A 185 2.67 11.74 19.70
C LYS A 185 2.52 10.33 20.30
N TYR A 186 2.02 9.39 19.53
CA TYR A 186 1.73 8.02 19.96
C TYR A 186 2.90 7.06 19.78
N LYS A 187 4.01 7.49 19.15
CA LYS A 187 5.16 6.64 18.77
C LYS A 187 4.72 5.47 17.89
N ALA A 188 3.81 5.73 16.95
CA ALA A 188 3.44 4.80 15.91
C ALA A 188 4.49 4.81 14.79
N GLN A 189 4.63 3.69 14.11
CA GLN A 189 5.57 3.55 12.99
C GLN A 189 4.91 3.98 11.68
N ILE A 190 5.71 4.55 10.81
CA ILE A 190 5.33 4.89 9.44
C ILE A 190 6.25 4.17 8.46
N ILE A 191 5.79 4.08 7.23
CA ILE A 191 6.60 3.68 6.08
C ILE A 191 6.49 4.75 5.00
N VAL A 192 7.55 4.93 4.22
CA VAL A 192 7.56 5.86 3.09
C VAL A 192 7.71 5.03 1.84
N ASP A 193 6.76 5.10 0.93
CA ASP A 193 6.73 4.32 -0.29
C ASP A 193 6.41 5.17 -1.51
N SER A 194 6.83 4.68 -2.68
CA SER A 194 6.65 5.42 -3.92
C SER A 194 5.26 5.26 -4.53
N ASP A 195 4.63 4.10 -4.35
CA ASP A 195 3.44 3.68 -5.12
C ASP A 195 3.71 3.77 -6.64
N ALA A 196 4.91 3.30 -7.01
CA ALA A 196 5.42 3.41 -8.36
C ALA A 196 4.64 2.54 -9.35
N HIS A 197 4.16 3.16 -10.42
CA HIS A 197 3.47 2.49 -11.53
C HIS A 197 4.38 2.37 -12.77
N ASN A 198 5.61 2.83 -12.66
CA ASN A 198 6.65 2.71 -13.70
C ASN A 198 8.05 2.84 -13.07
N VAL A 199 9.08 2.45 -13.83
CA VAL A 199 10.48 2.40 -13.37
C VAL A 199 11.06 3.75 -12.93
N TRP A 200 10.56 4.86 -13.45
CA TRP A 200 11.07 6.20 -13.11
C TRP A 200 10.57 6.71 -11.76
N GLU A 201 9.59 6.04 -11.16
CA GLU A 201 8.98 6.41 -9.89
C GLU A 201 9.51 5.60 -8.70
N VAL A 202 10.19 4.48 -8.97
CA VAL A 202 10.72 3.59 -7.92
C VAL A 202 11.67 4.34 -6.99
N GLY A 203 11.42 4.26 -5.68
CA GLY A 203 12.22 4.90 -4.64
C GLY A 203 12.07 6.43 -4.60
N GLY A 204 11.02 6.98 -5.25
CA GLY A 204 10.74 8.41 -5.35
C GLY A 204 10.21 9.05 -4.08
#